data_0953284548dfa6e12e879b9ede8b916a
#
_entry.id   0953284548dfa6e12e879b9ede8b916a
#
_cell.length_a   1.000
_cell.length_b   1.000
_cell.length_c   1.000
_cell.angle_alpha   90.00
_cell.angle_beta   90.00
_cell.angle_gamma   90.00
#
_symmetry.space_group_name_H-M   'P 1'
#
loop_
_entity.id
_entity.type
_entity.pdbx_description
1 polymer ?
#
loop_
_entity_poly.entity_id
_entity_poly.type
_entity_poly.pdbx_seq_one_letter_code
_entity_poly.pdbx_strand_id
1 'polypeptide(L)'
;MADSDKIITTTPNTSQTAQPEIKFVGKDNSPMFLKVLDDNTLSFEGTEGQVFSISPTMSSGDIFSVSDISGVQSMAVNADGTITMNAQSKSTTIKNSASNTAT
;
A
#
# COMPACT_ATOMS: atom_id res chain seq x y z
N MET A 1 -10.83 -27.08 -3.33
CA MET A 1 -10.88 -26.02 -4.34
C MET A 1 -9.70 -26.18 -5.30
N ALA A 2 -9.93 -25.99 -6.57
CA ALA A 2 -8.84 -26.02 -7.53
C ALA A 2 -7.93 -24.80 -7.33
N ASP A 3 -6.62 -25.02 -7.42
CA ASP A 3 -5.66 -23.96 -7.24
C ASP A 3 -5.67 -22.92 -8.37
N SER A 4 -6.39 -23.23 -9.46
CA SER A 4 -6.58 -22.29 -10.56
C SER A 4 -7.70 -21.29 -10.31
N ASP A 5 -8.50 -21.50 -9.29
CA ASP A 5 -9.61 -20.60 -8.99
C ASP A 5 -9.10 -19.32 -8.36
N LYS A 6 -9.71 -18.24 -8.78
CA LYS A 6 -9.44 -16.90 -8.24
C LYS A 6 -10.64 -16.49 -7.41
N ILE A 7 -10.38 -15.95 -6.22
CA ILE A 7 -11.43 -15.68 -5.24
C ILE A 7 -11.37 -14.23 -4.80
N ILE A 8 -12.54 -13.61 -4.73
CA ILE A 8 -12.72 -12.29 -4.12
C ILE A 8 -13.70 -12.48 -2.98
N THR A 9 -13.26 -12.11 -1.78
CA THR A 9 -14.10 -12.20 -0.59
C THR A 9 -14.20 -10.82 0.04
N THR A 10 -15.42 -10.40 0.35
CA THR A 10 -15.64 -9.15 1.07
C THR A 10 -16.09 -9.47 2.48
N THR A 11 -15.50 -8.77 3.45
CA THR A 11 -15.82 -8.95 4.85
C THR A 11 -16.25 -7.61 5.41
N PRO A 12 -17.51 -7.46 5.81
CA PRO A 12 -17.97 -6.22 6.41
C PRO A 12 -17.47 -6.07 7.83
N ASN A 13 -17.50 -4.86 8.34
CA ASN A 13 -17.21 -4.60 9.73
C ASN A 13 -18.38 -5.10 10.59
N THR A 14 -18.15 -6.17 11.35
CA THR A 14 -19.19 -6.77 12.20
C THR A 14 -19.03 -6.37 13.66
N SER A 15 -17.98 -5.61 14.01
CA SER A 15 -17.77 -5.14 15.37
C SER A 15 -16.86 -3.92 15.33
N GLN A 16 -16.69 -3.26 16.47
CA GLN A 16 -15.83 -2.08 16.55
C GLN A 16 -14.36 -2.41 16.33
N THR A 17 -13.99 -3.67 16.47
CA THR A 17 -12.60 -4.09 16.31
C THR A 17 -12.33 -4.76 14.97
N ALA A 18 -13.37 -5.09 14.22
CA ALA A 18 -13.21 -5.71 12.92
C ALA A 18 -13.04 -4.65 11.85
N GLN A 19 -12.14 -4.90 10.93
CA GLN A 19 -11.89 -3.98 9.83
C GLN A 19 -12.53 -4.53 8.56
N PRO A 20 -13.32 -3.72 7.83
CA PRO A 20 -13.85 -4.21 6.56
C PRO A 20 -12.72 -4.44 5.58
N GLU A 21 -12.83 -5.51 4.80
CA GLU A 21 -11.77 -5.85 3.88
C GLU A 21 -12.32 -6.53 2.62
N ILE A 22 -11.55 -6.43 1.55
CA ILE A 22 -11.73 -7.23 0.34
C ILE A 22 -10.49 -8.08 0.19
N LYS A 23 -10.69 -9.39 0.10
CA LYS A 23 -9.59 -10.35 -0.06
C LYS A 23 -9.56 -10.85 -1.49
N PHE A 24 -8.41 -10.76 -2.11
CA PHE A 24 -8.17 -11.29 -3.44
C PHE A 24 -7.20 -12.47 -3.32
N VAL A 25 -7.56 -13.59 -3.91
CA VAL A 25 -6.69 -14.77 -3.89
C VAL A 25 -6.37 -15.14 -5.32
N GLY A 26 -5.09 -15.17 -5.64
CA GLY A 26 -4.62 -15.56 -6.95
C GLY A 26 -4.47 -17.07 -7.08
N LYS A 27 -3.89 -17.48 -8.20
CA LYS A 27 -3.75 -18.90 -8.53
C LYS A 27 -2.87 -19.65 -7.54
N ASP A 28 -1.90 -18.96 -6.95
CA ASP A 28 -0.96 -19.58 -6.01
C ASP A 28 -1.46 -19.56 -4.56
N ASN A 29 -2.71 -19.15 -4.35
CA ASN A 29 -3.34 -19.05 -3.03
C ASN A 29 -2.72 -17.98 -2.12
N SER A 30 -1.88 -17.12 -2.62
CA SER A 30 -1.37 -15.98 -1.84
C SER A 30 -2.41 -14.87 -1.82
N PRO A 31 -2.82 -14.40 -0.64
CA PRO A 31 -3.85 -13.38 -0.57
C PRO A 31 -3.28 -11.98 -0.71
N MET A 32 -4.09 -11.09 -1.23
CA MET A 32 -3.88 -9.66 -1.22
C MET A 32 -5.14 -9.02 -0.66
N PHE A 33 -4.99 -8.10 0.28
CA PHE A 33 -6.11 -7.48 0.96
C PHE A 33 -6.18 -6.00 0.67
N LEU A 34 -7.40 -5.50 0.55
CA LEU A 34 -7.70 -4.08 0.63
C LEU A 34 -8.51 -3.89 1.91
N LYS A 35 -7.95 -3.16 2.89
CA LYS A 35 -8.55 -2.97 4.20
C LYS A 35 -8.77 -1.50 4.50
N VAL A 36 -9.79 -1.24 5.32
CA VAL A 36 -9.97 0.09 5.91
C VAL A 36 -9.55 -0.01 7.38
N LEU A 37 -8.49 0.73 7.73
CA LEU A 37 -7.97 0.71 9.10
C LEU A 37 -8.80 1.60 10.02
N ASP A 38 -8.53 1.54 11.32
CA ASP A 38 -9.33 2.27 12.31
C ASP A 38 -9.28 3.79 12.13
N ASP A 39 -8.21 4.29 11.52
CA ASP A 39 -8.09 5.72 11.23
C ASP A 39 -8.61 6.10 9.84
N ASN A 40 -9.35 5.19 9.21
CA ASN A 40 -9.91 5.33 7.87
C ASN A 40 -8.85 5.31 6.75
N THR A 41 -7.63 4.89 7.05
CA THR A 41 -6.61 4.67 6.02
C THR A 41 -6.99 3.47 5.19
N LEU A 42 -6.92 3.60 3.88
CA LEU A 42 -7.11 2.51 2.95
C LEU A 42 -5.76 1.83 2.76
N SER A 43 -5.67 0.56 3.16
CA SER A 43 -4.41 -0.16 3.21
C SER A 43 -4.43 -1.35 2.28
N PHE A 44 -3.43 -1.46 1.41
CA PHE A 44 -3.22 -2.63 0.57
C PHE A 44 -2.14 -3.49 1.21
N GLU A 45 -2.50 -4.73 1.57
CA GLU A 45 -1.65 -5.60 2.36
C GLU A 45 -1.48 -6.96 1.70
N GLY A 46 -0.24 -7.43 1.67
CA GLY A 46 0.07 -8.80 1.29
C GLY A 46 0.33 -9.64 2.52
N THR A 47 0.91 -10.82 2.33
CA THR A 47 1.23 -11.71 3.45
C THR A 47 2.35 -11.20 4.33
N GLU A 48 3.13 -10.24 3.84
CA GLU A 48 4.30 -9.72 4.55
C GLU A 48 4.06 -8.32 5.12
N GLY A 49 2.85 -7.81 5.00
CA GLY A 49 2.50 -6.53 5.59
C GLY A 49 1.92 -5.55 4.58
N GLN A 50 1.87 -4.30 4.98
CA GLN A 50 1.31 -3.24 4.16
C GLN A 50 2.24 -2.90 3.01
N VAL A 51 1.69 -2.93 1.79
CA VAL A 51 2.44 -2.56 0.59
C VAL A 51 2.33 -1.06 0.36
N PHE A 52 1.09 -0.53 0.33
CA PHE A 52 0.89 0.90 0.24
C PHE A 52 -0.42 1.29 0.90
N SER A 53 -0.56 2.60 1.18
CA SER A 53 -1.75 3.11 1.86
C SER A 53 -2.11 4.49 1.36
N ILE A 54 -3.39 4.83 1.49
CA ILE A 54 -3.93 6.14 1.17
C ILE A 54 -4.74 6.60 2.37
N SER A 55 -4.41 7.78 2.89
CA SER A 55 -5.11 8.36 4.02
C SER A 55 -6.16 9.34 3.54
N PRO A 56 -7.32 9.42 4.24
CA PRO A 56 -8.32 10.42 3.91
C PRO A 56 -7.95 11.83 4.38
N THR A 57 -6.94 11.96 5.24
CA THR A 57 -6.54 13.23 5.82
C THR A 57 -5.63 13.98 4.86
N MET A 58 -6.05 15.17 4.44
CA MET A 58 -5.28 15.99 3.53
C MET A 58 -4.66 17.21 4.20
N SER A 59 -4.79 17.31 5.51
CA SER A 59 -4.31 18.48 6.26
C SER A 59 -3.04 18.19 7.05
N SER A 60 -2.68 16.94 7.27
CA SER A 60 -1.48 16.58 8.02
C SER A 60 -1.11 15.14 7.76
N GLY A 61 0.17 14.82 7.93
CA GLY A 61 0.70 13.47 7.78
C GLY A 61 0.83 13.05 6.33
N ASP A 62 1.14 11.78 6.13
CA ASP A 62 1.30 11.21 4.80
C ASP A 62 -0.05 10.80 4.24
N ILE A 63 -0.36 11.27 3.03
CA ILE A 63 -1.62 10.91 2.38
C ILE A 63 -1.46 9.67 1.51
N PHE A 64 -0.25 9.35 1.06
CA PHE A 64 0.04 8.17 0.29
C PHE A 64 1.42 7.65 0.66
N SER A 65 1.56 6.35 0.83
CA SER A 65 2.87 5.77 1.09
C SER A 65 2.99 4.37 0.52
N VAL A 66 4.22 4.01 0.15
CA VAL A 66 4.59 2.65 -0.26
C VAL A 66 5.67 2.18 0.70
N SER A 67 5.46 1.02 1.29
CA SER A 67 6.35 0.48 2.32
C SER A 67 7.10 -0.74 1.82
N ASP A 68 8.27 -0.98 2.42
CA ASP A 68 8.99 -2.23 2.16
C ASP A 68 8.63 -3.27 3.21
N ILE A 69 9.26 -4.45 3.13
CA ILE A 69 8.94 -5.57 4.01
C ILE A 69 9.21 -5.25 5.49
N SER A 70 10.11 -4.33 5.76
CA SER A 70 10.41 -3.94 7.14
C SER A 70 9.43 -2.90 7.70
N GLY A 71 8.50 -2.44 6.88
CA GLY A 71 7.54 -1.42 7.28
C GLY A 71 8.04 0.00 7.11
N VAL A 72 9.24 0.19 6.55
CA VAL A 72 9.77 1.52 6.31
C VAL A 72 9.33 2.00 4.93
N GLN A 73 8.96 3.26 4.85
CA GLN A 73 8.47 3.85 3.62
C GLN A 73 9.58 3.98 2.58
N SER A 74 9.33 3.46 1.39
CA SER A 74 10.20 3.69 0.24
C SER A 74 9.80 4.96 -0.49
N MET A 75 8.53 5.35 -0.39
CA MET A 75 8.00 6.55 -1.00
C MET A 75 6.82 7.04 -0.18
N ALA A 76 6.73 8.36 0.01
CA ALA A 76 5.62 8.95 0.73
C ALA A 76 5.29 10.31 0.15
N VAL A 77 3.99 10.63 0.14
CA VAL A 77 3.51 11.96 -0.24
C VAL A 77 2.83 12.54 0.99
N ASN A 78 3.38 13.62 1.51
CA ASN A 78 2.86 14.28 2.70
C ASN A 78 1.82 15.32 2.33
N ALA A 79 0.93 15.61 3.27
CA ALA A 79 -0.15 16.58 3.06
C ALA A 79 0.37 17.97 2.74
N ASP A 80 1.59 18.32 3.15
CA ASP A 80 2.19 19.63 2.85
C ASP A 80 2.80 19.68 1.44
N GLY A 81 2.69 18.61 0.67
CA GLY A 81 3.21 18.55 -0.68
C GLY A 81 4.60 17.96 -0.81
N THR A 82 5.24 17.62 0.30
CA THR A 82 6.58 17.02 0.27
C THR A 82 6.47 15.57 -0.22
N ILE A 83 7.33 15.20 -1.17
CA ILE A 83 7.45 13.84 -1.64
C ILE A 83 8.81 13.32 -1.20
N THR A 84 8.81 12.21 -0.47
CA THR A 84 10.02 11.59 0.04
C THR A 84 10.22 10.24 -0.64
N MET A 85 11.43 10.01 -1.14
CA MET A 85 11.82 8.72 -1.69
C MET A 85 13.07 8.23 -0.99
N ASN A 86 13.09 6.92 -0.71
CA ASN A 86 14.28 6.25 -0.17
C ASN A 86 14.75 6.78 1.17
N ALA A 87 13.84 6.80 2.14
CA ALA A 87 14.21 7.18 3.49
C ALA A 87 15.33 6.32 4.08
N GLN A 88 15.61 5.15 3.45
CA GLN A 88 16.63 4.22 3.93
C GLN A 88 17.93 4.31 3.17
N SER A 89 18.15 5.35 2.39
CA SER A 89 19.40 5.53 1.63
C SER A 89 19.63 4.47 0.57
N LYS A 90 18.55 3.96 -0.01
CA LYS A 90 18.64 3.10 -1.18
C LYS A 90 18.70 3.95 -2.43
N SER A 91 18.94 3.31 -3.57
CA SER A 91 19.06 4.04 -4.83
C SER A 91 17.70 4.46 -5.38
N THR A 92 17.62 5.68 -5.86
CA THR A 92 16.50 6.15 -6.66
C THR A 92 16.99 6.41 -8.07
N THR A 93 16.35 5.80 -9.05
CA THR A 93 16.73 5.97 -10.44
C THR A 93 15.61 6.69 -11.18
N ILE A 94 15.94 7.82 -11.77
CA ILE A 94 15.01 8.58 -12.61
C ILE A 94 15.66 8.67 -13.98
N LYS A 95 14.96 8.20 -15.02
CA LYS A 95 15.52 8.14 -16.36
C LYS A 95 14.72 8.97 -17.33
N ASN A 96 15.45 9.64 -18.21
CA ASN A 96 14.88 10.32 -19.37
C ASN A 96 15.17 9.47 -20.60
N SER A 97 14.13 9.05 -21.31
CA SER A 97 14.31 8.14 -22.45
C SER A 97 15.04 8.78 -23.62
N ALA A 98 15.08 10.10 -23.70
CA ALA A 98 15.70 10.79 -24.82
C ALA A 98 17.21 11.01 -24.61
N SER A 99 17.63 11.33 -23.38
CA SER A 99 19.01 11.73 -23.14
C SER A 99 19.64 11.03 -21.94
N ASN A 100 18.88 10.30 -21.17
CA ASN A 100 19.33 9.65 -19.93
C ASN A 100 19.84 10.65 -18.89
N THR A 101 19.45 11.90 -19.00
CA THR A 101 19.84 12.93 -18.05
C THR A 101 18.66 13.24 -17.14
N ALA A 102 18.87 13.15 -15.84
CA ALA A 102 17.89 13.53 -14.84
C ALA A 102 18.43 14.71 -14.06
N THR A 103 17.61 15.72 -13.92
CA THR A 103 17.98 16.92 -13.15
C THR A 103 16.93 17.24 -12.12
#